data_775eb00fdb3278cc214a3ac7fd863aa4
#
_entry.id   775eb00fdb3278cc214a3ac7fd863aa4
#
_cell.length_a   1.000
_cell.length_b   1.000
_cell.length_c   1.000
_cell.angle_alpha   90.00
_cell.angle_beta   90.00
_cell.angle_gamma   90.00
#
_symmetry.space_group_name_H-M   'P 1'
#
loop_
_entity.id
_entity.type
_entity.pdbx_description
1 polymer ?
#
loop_
_entity_poly.entity_id
_entity_poly.type
_entity_poly.pdbx_seq_one_letter_code
_entity_poly.pdbx_strand_id
1 'polypeptide(L)'
;VDIEQYGTRVKRVASKFIREDERASIASGDEIYALLLHWSAKETMFKLMEEEAVDFLDHLRIFPFTLRESGVMEAQEFRSSTEQKFLIHYDTHPDYVLTFACLD
;
A
#
# COMPACT_ATOMS: atom_id res chain seq x y z
N VAL A 1 1.85 5.45 -10.55
CA VAL A 1 1.17 6.38 -9.63
C VAL A 1 -0.25 5.88 -9.36
N ASP A 2 -0.70 6.07 -8.14
CA ASP A 2 -2.06 5.75 -7.75
C ASP A 2 -2.59 6.82 -6.80
N ILE A 3 -3.84 7.24 -7.00
CA ILE A 3 -4.52 8.25 -6.18
C ILE A 3 -5.81 7.63 -5.65
N GLU A 4 -6.03 7.73 -4.33
CA GLU A 4 -7.24 7.22 -3.69
C GLU A 4 -7.91 8.33 -2.90
N GLN A 5 -9.21 8.53 -3.13
CA GLN A 5 -9.98 9.55 -2.45
C GLN A 5 -10.19 9.16 -0.98
N TYR A 6 -10.07 10.14 -0.07
CA TYR A 6 -10.32 9.92 1.35
C TYR A 6 -11.79 9.53 1.58
N GLY A 7 -12.00 8.52 2.38
CA GLY A 7 -13.34 8.05 2.73
C GLY A 7 -13.29 6.78 3.54
N THR A 8 -14.41 6.43 4.15
CA THR A 8 -14.49 5.27 5.07
C THR A 8 -14.73 3.95 4.37
N ARG A 9 -14.99 3.96 3.07
CA ARG A 9 -15.29 2.76 2.28
C ARG A 9 -14.20 1.70 2.37
N VAL A 10 -12.95 2.14 2.45
CA VAL A 10 -11.79 1.26 2.53
C VAL A 10 -11.86 0.33 3.74
N LYS A 11 -12.51 0.75 4.83
CA LYS A 11 -12.65 -0.07 6.04
C LYS A 11 -13.42 -1.36 5.78
N ARG A 12 -14.40 -1.32 4.88
CA ARG A 12 -15.25 -2.48 4.60
C ARG A 12 -14.53 -3.58 3.85
N VAL A 13 -13.50 -3.23 3.10
CA VAL A 13 -12.77 -4.17 2.25
C VAL A 13 -11.36 -4.46 2.75
N ALA A 14 -10.99 -3.91 3.90
CA ALA A 14 -9.63 -4.02 4.44
C ALA A 14 -9.14 -5.47 4.56
N SER A 15 -10.01 -6.38 4.97
CA SER A 15 -9.65 -7.79 5.13
C SER A 15 -9.20 -8.45 3.83
N LYS A 16 -9.52 -7.85 2.68
CA LYS A 16 -9.16 -8.39 1.37
C LYS A 16 -7.74 -8.03 0.95
N PHE A 17 -7.11 -7.06 1.62
CA PHE A 17 -5.77 -6.62 1.24
C PHE A 17 -4.83 -6.32 2.39
N ILE A 18 -5.30 -6.31 3.65
CA ILE A 18 -4.46 -6.05 4.83
C ILE A 18 -4.04 -7.38 5.47
N ARG A 19 -2.74 -7.63 5.47
CA ARG A 19 -2.14 -8.80 6.09
C ARG A 19 -2.09 -8.64 7.61
N GLU A 20 -2.02 -9.77 8.31
CA GLU A 20 -1.88 -9.76 9.77
C GLU A 20 -0.62 -8.99 10.20
N ASP A 21 0.48 -9.15 9.46
CA ASP A 21 1.74 -8.47 9.77
C ASP A 21 1.74 -6.97 9.43
N GLU A 22 0.69 -6.46 8.80
CA GLU A 22 0.52 -5.04 8.49
C GLU A 22 -0.35 -4.30 9.52
N ARG A 23 -1.03 -5.02 10.41
CA ARG A 23 -2.02 -4.44 11.30
C ARG A 23 -1.45 -3.47 12.33
N ALA A 24 -0.21 -3.68 12.76
CA ALA A 24 0.44 -2.80 13.72
C ALA A 24 0.60 -1.37 13.18
N SER A 25 0.95 -1.24 11.91
CA SER A 25 1.08 0.07 11.26
C SER A 25 -0.27 0.80 11.14
N ILE A 26 -1.36 0.04 10.96
CA ILE A 26 -2.69 0.62 10.84
C ILE A 26 -3.21 1.10 12.19
N ALA A 27 -2.93 0.36 13.25
CA ALA A 27 -3.42 0.68 14.58
C ALA A 27 -2.73 1.89 15.21
N SER A 28 -1.56 2.31 14.72
CA SER A 28 -0.73 3.32 15.36
C SER A 28 -1.02 4.75 14.96
N GLY A 29 -1.97 5.00 14.06
CA GLY A 29 -2.26 6.35 13.55
C GLY A 29 -3.69 6.49 13.04
N ASP A 30 -3.89 7.42 12.11
CA ASP A 30 -5.18 7.58 11.46
C ASP A 30 -5.47 6.36 10.60
N GLU A 31 -6.46 5.59 11.01
CA GLU A 31 -6.80 4.31 10.39
C GLU A 31 -7.15 4.46 8.91
N ILE A 32 -7.92 5.50 8.55
CA ILE A 32 -8.36 5.68 7.16
C ILE A 32 -7.17 5.97 6.25
N TYR A 33 -6.29 6.90 6.66
CA TYR A 33 -5.08 7.18 5.88
C TYR A 33 -4.18 5.95 5.77
N ALA A 34 -4.00 5.22 6.88
CA ALA A 34 -3.17 4.02 6.87
C ALA A 34 -3.72 2.96 5.92
N LEU A 35 -5.01 2.71 5.95
CA LEU A 35 -5.66 1.75 5.06
C LEU A 35 -5.57 2.19 3.59
N LEU A 36 -5.83 3.47 3.32
CA LEU A 36 -5.75 3.99 1.97
C LEU A 36 -4.33 3.93 1.41
N LEU A 37 -3.31 4.22 2.25
CA LEU A 37 -1.92 4.12 1.83
C LEU A 37 -1.52 2.69 1.51
N HIS A 38 -1.97 1.72 2.32
CA HIS A 38 -1.72 0.31 2.01
C HIS A 38 -2.37 -0.09 0.69
N TRP A 39 -3.63 0.30 0.49
CA TRP A 39 -4.34 0.00 -0.75
C TRP A 39 -3.65 0.65 -1.95
N SER A 40 -3.38 1.95 -1.87
CA SER A 40 -2.77 2.72 -2.94
C SER A 40 -1.38 2.19 -3.29
N ALA A 41 -0.57 1.86 -2.26
CA ALA A 41 0.76 1.29 -2.47
C ALA A 41 0.69 -0.04 -3.21
N LYS A 42 -0.26 -0.90 -2.83
CA LYS A 42 -0.43 -2.20 -3.49
C LYS A 42 -0.94 -2.06 -4.92
N GLU A 43 -1.79 -1.06 -5.20
CA GLU A 43 -2.18 -0.72 -6.56
C GLU A 43 -0.98 -0.25 -7.39
N THR A 44 -0.12 0.59 -6.81
CA THR A 44 1.10 1.05 -7.49
C THR A 44 2.03 -0.11 -7.79
N MET A 45 2.23 -1.03 -6.82
CA MET A 45 3.03 -2.24 -7.02
C MET A 45 2.46 -3.07 -8.17
N PHE A 46 1.15 -3.32 -8.14
CA PHE A 46 0.48 -4.12 -9.14
C PHE A 46 0.66 -3.56 -10.55
N LYS A 47 0.54 -2.24 -10.68
CA LYS A 47 0.72 -1.57 -11.99
C LYS A 47 2.15 -1.72 -12.53
N LEU A 48 3.13 -1.87 -11.66
CA LEU A 48 4.53 -2.05 -12.05
C LEU A 48 4.93 -3.49 -12.29
N MET A 49 4.14 -4.44 -11.78
CA MET A 49 4.40 -5.86 -11.95
C MET A 49 3.88 -6.32 -13.32
N GLU A 50 4.58 -7.27 -13.91
CA GLU A 50 4.18 -7.88 -15.18
C GLU A 50 3.57 -9.26 -14.94
N GLU A 51 2.91 -9.45 -13.81
CA GLU A 51 2.34 -10.72 -13.39
C GLU A 51 0.82 -10.67 -13.44
N GLU A 52 0.21 -11.83 -13.76
CA GLU A 52 -1.24 -12.01 -13.70
C GLU A 52 -1.62 -12.71 -12.38
N ALA A 53 -2.89 -12.65 -12.03
CA ALA A 53 -3.44 -13.32 -10.85
C ALA A 53 -2.70 -12.93 -9.55
N VAL A 54 -2.50 -11.64 -9.35
CA VAL A 54 -1.88 -11.12 -8.14
C VAL A 54 -2.93 -10.92 -7.06
N ASP A 55 -2.74 -11.56 -5.90
CA ASP A 55 -3.61 -11.39 -4.74
C ASP A 55 -3.00 -10.35 -3.81
N PHE A 56 -3.72 -9.26 -3.55
CA PHE A 56 -3.19 -8.14 -2.75
C PHE A 56 -2.92 -8.54 -1.30
N LEU A 57 -3.66 -9.53 -0.77
CA LEU A 57 -3.46 -10.02 0.59
C LEU A 57 -2.24 -10.92 0.69
N ASP A 58 -2.18 -11.93 -0.18
CA ASP A 58 -1.16 -12.98 -0.09
C ASP A 58 0.16 -12.61 -0.76
N HIS A 59 0.11 -11.83 -1.82
CA HIS A 59 1.28 -11.57 -2.66
C HIS A 59 1.95 -10.23 -2.44
N LEU A 60 1.29 -9.26 -1.79
CA LEU A 60 1.84 -7.91 -1.62
C LEU A 60 1.96 -7.57 -0.15
N ARG A 61 3.13 -7.09 0.26
CA ARG A 61 3.39 -6.72 1.65
C ARG A 61 4.00 -5.33 1.72
N ILE A 62 3.44 -4.50 2.62
CA ILE A 62 4.01 -3.21 3.00
C ILE A 62 4.68 -3.41 4.36
N PHE A 63 5.97 -3.09 4.45
CA PHE A 63 6.69 -3.20 5.71
C PHE A 63 6.29 -2.07 6.67
N PRO A 64 6.46 -2.25 7.98
CA PRO A 64 6.06 -1.23 8.95
C PRO A 64 6.67 0.13 8.64
N PHE A 65 5.85 1.17 8.75
CA PHE A 65 6.28 2.56 8.58
C PHE A 65 5.50 3.45 9.53
N THR A 66 6.05 4.64 9.82
CA THR A 66 5.35 5.64 10.62
C THR A 66 4.59 6.57 9.70
N LEU A 67 3.27 6.68 9.91
CA LEU A 67 2.42 7.55 9.11
C LEU A 67 2.84 9.01 9.30
N ARG A 68 3.10 9.67 8.19
CA ARG A 68 3.47 11.09 8.12
C ARG A 68 2.66 11.73 7.00
N GLU A 69 2.77 13.05 6.85
CA GLU A 69 2.15 13.76 5.75
C GLU A 69 2.71 13.29 4.40
N SER A 70 4.01 13.02 4.35
CA SER A 70 4.65 12.40 3.20
C SER A 70 5.83 11.53 3.65
N GLY A 71 6.21 10.56 2.83
CA GLY A 71 7.32 9.68 3.17
C GLY A 71 7.52 8.59 2.15
N VAL A 72 8.23 7.53 2.59
CA VAL A 72 8.56 6.37 1.76
C VAL A 72 8.21 5.11 2.54
N MET A 73 7.57 4.17 1.86
CA MET A 73 7.29 2.83 2.39
C MET A 73 8.14 1.81 1.65
N GLU A 74 8.66 0.84 2.39
CA GLU A 74 9.29 -0.34 1.79
C GLU A 74 8.22 -1.41 1.57
N ALA A 75 8.28 -2.07 0.42
CA ALA A 75 7.30 -3.09 0.06
C ALA A 75 7.97 -4.24 -0.69
N GLN A 76 7.30 -5.37 -0.74
CA GLN A 76 7.81 -6.55 -1.44
C GLN A 76 6.65 -7.36 -2.01
N GLU A 77 6.83 -7.90 -3.21
CA GLU A 77 5.88 -8.82 -3.80
C GLU A 77 6.40 -10.26 -3.70
N PHE A 78 5.49 -11.21 -3.57
CA PHE A 78 5.81 -12.63 -3.43
C PHE A 78 5.16 -13.49 -4.52
N ARG A 79 4.66 -12.83 -5.57
CA ARG A 79 4.01 -13.51 -6.69
C ARG A 79 5.02 -14.03 -7.71
N SER A 80 6.07 -13.25 -7.98
CA SER A 80 7.09 -13.65 -8.94
C SER A 80 8.23 -14.41 -8.26
N SER A 81 9.05 -15.10 -9.06
CA SER A 81 10.21 -15.83 -8.53
C SER A 81 11.32 -14.91 -8.00
N THR A 82 11.32 -13.64 -8.44
CA THR A 82 12.33 -12.66 -7.99
C THR A 82 11.98 -12.01 -6.67
N GLU A 83 10.72 -12.09 -6.24
CA GLU A 83 10.24 -11.46 -5.01
C GLU A 83 10.69 -10.01 -4.91
N GLN A 84 10.35 -9.22 -5.94
CA GLN A 84 10.83 -7.86 -6.14
C GLN A 84 10.48 -6.93 -4.99
N LYS A 85 11.44 -6.10 -4.59
CA LYS A 85 11.24 -5.07 -3.57
C LYS A 85 10.97 -3.73 -4.24
N PHE A 86 10.19 -2.89 -3.54
CA PHE A 86 9.78 -1.57 -4.02
C PHE A 86 10.02 -0.53 -2.94
N LEU A 87 10.35 0.68 -3.37
CA LEU A 87 10.25 1.88 -2.53
C LEU A 87 9.05 2.67 -3.05
N ILE A 88 8.04 2.82 -2.21
CA ILE A 88 6.79 3.49 -2.56
C ILE A 88 6.77 4.84 -1.85
N HIS A 89 6.81 5.92 -2.62
CA HIS A 89 6.67 7.27 -2.09
C HIS A 89 5.20 7.59 -1.89
N TYR A 90 4.88 8.37 -0.86
CA TYR A 90 3.49 8.75 -0.61
C TYR A 90 3.36 10.18 -0.14
N ASP A 91 2.21 10.75 -0.43
CA ASP A 91 1.75 12.03 0.10
C ASP A 91 0.32 11.87 0.59
N THR A 92 0.00 12.49 1.72
CA THR A 92 -1.37 12.54 2.24
C THR A 92 -1.91 13.96 2.13
N HIS A 93 -3.16 14.06 1.74
CA HIS A 93 -3.88 15.32 1.60
C HIS A 93 -5.25 15.18 2.27
N PRO A 94 -5.95 16.30 2.61
CA PRO A 94 -7.24 16.20 3.26
C PRO A 94 -8.27 15.34 2.51
N ASP A 95 -8.23 15.37 1.18
CA ASP A 95 -9.24 14.71 0.34
C ASP A 95 -8.75 13.43 -0.33
N TYR A 96 -7.45 13.13 -0.29
CA TYR A 96 -6.91 11.98 -1.00
C TYR A 96 -5.51 11.60 -0.51
N VAL A 97 -5.06 10.42 -0.92
CA VAL A 97 -3.67 10.00 -0.79
C VAL A 97 -3.12 9.70 -2.18
N LEU A 98 -1.81 9.85 -2.31
CA LEU A 98 -1.09 9.61 -3.55
C LEU A 98 0.09 8.69 -3.25
N THR A 99 0.28 7.66 -4.06
CA THR A 99 1.51 6.85 -4.00
C THR A 99 2.12 6.75 -5.39
N PHE A 100 3.43 6.65 -5.43
CA PHE A 100 4.16 6.46 -6.68
C PHE A 100 5.48 5.76 -6.42
N ALA A 101 5.98 5.10 -7.44
CA ALA A 101 7.30 4.47 -7.42
C ALA A 101 7.97 4.71 -8.77
N CYS A 102 9.29 4.82 -8.74
CA CYS A 102 10.09 4.92 -9.94
C CYS A 102 10.81 3.59 -10.15
N LEU A 103 10.84 3.14 -11.40
CA LEU A 103 11.68 2.01 -11.80
C LEU A 103 13.05 2.54 -12.17
N ASP A 104 14.06 1.93 -11.62
CA ASP A 104 15.45 2.27 -11.99
C ASP A 104 15.85 1.56 -13.28
#